data_54cdcc6770a6ceb6d831330d67cb6de2
#
_entry.id   54cdcc6770a6ceb6d831330d67cb6de2
#
_cell.length_a   1.000
_cell.length_b   1.000
_cell.length_c   1.000
_cell.angle_alpha   90.00
_cell.angle_beta   90.00
_cell.angle_gamma   90.00
#
_symmetry.space_group_name_H-M   'P 1'
#
loop_
_entity.id
_entity.type
_entity.pdbx_description
1 polymer ?
#
loop_
_entity_poly.entity_id
_entity_poly.type
_entity_poly.pdbx_seq_one_letter_code
_entity_poly.pdbx_strand_id
1 'polypeptide(L)'
;NPSALIFSRQSLPHQARDSEQVANIAKGGYVLAKEEGELQAIIIATGSEVGLAMQAHATLSANGVGVRVVSMPCAEIFVEQEASYRDAVLPANIRARVAVEAAHVDYWYKFVGLDGKVIGMTTYGESAPAEELYQEFGITTEAVVDAVNSLV
;
A
#
# COMPACT_ATOMS: atom_id res chain seq x y z
N ASN A 1 17.52 5.50 18.84
CA ASN A 1 17.41 6.69 18.01
C ASN A 1 16.10 7.42 18.31
N PRO A 2 16.05 8.77 18.18
CA PRO A 2 14.79 9.50 18.27
C PRO A 2 13.80 9.00 17.21
N SER A 3 12.52 8.92 17.57
CA SER A 3 11.45 8.48 16.67
C SER A 3 10.34 9.51 16.63
N ALA A 4 9.78 9.78 15.43
CA ALA A 4 8.58 10.57 15.24
C ALA A 4 7.43 9.65 14.84
N LEU A 5 6.31 9.75 15.56
CA LEU A 5 5.08 9.02 15.25
C LEU A 5 4.08 10.01 14.67
N ILE A 6 3.68 9.79 13.42
CA ILE A 6 2.74 10.65 12.72
C ILE A 6 1.42 9.88 12.58
N PHE A 7 0.34 10.45 13.11
CA PHE A 7 -0.98 9.85 13.12
C PHE A 7 -1.96 10.62 12.24
N SER A 8 -2.87 9.87 11.60
CA SER A 8 -4.00 10.46 10.86
C SER A 8 -5.00 11.12 11.81
N ARG A 9 -5.62 12.20 11.36
CA ARG A 9 -6.71 12.88 12.10
C ARG A 9 -8.08 12.26 11.80
N GLN A 10 -8.21 11.53 10.69
CA GLN A 10 -9.45 10.87 10.30
C GLN A 10 -9.78 9.70 11.24
N SER A 11 -11.07 9.37 11.33
CA SER A 11 -11.54 8.11 11.88
C SER A 11 -11.32 7.02 10.85
N LEU A 12 -10.32 6.17 11.07
CA LEU A 12 -9.97 5.09 10.14
C LEU A 12 -10.59 3.76 10.57
N PRO A 13 -11.06 2.91 9.65
CA PRO A 13 -11.51 1.57 9.99
C PRO A 13 -10.36 0.74 10.53
N HIS A 14 -10.62 0.06 11.66
CA HIS A 14 -9.64 -0.84 12.26
C HIS A 14 -9.32 -1.99 11.30
N GLN A 15 -8.03 -2.23 11.07
CA GLN A 15 -7.53 -3.37 10.31
C GLN A 15 -7.13 -4.47 11.31
N ALA A 16 -7.83 -5.60 11.28
CA ALA A 16 -7.48 -6.76 12.12
C ALA A 16 -6.08 -7.27 11.77
N ARG A 17 -5.33 -7.65 12.80
CA ARG A 17 -3.97 -8.22 12.68
C ARG A 17 -3.82 -9.36 13.65
N ASP A 18 -3.18 -10.43 13.21
CA ASP A 18 -2.72 -11.47 14.09
C ASP A 18 -1.43 -11.05 14.87
N SER A 19 -0.98 -11.91 15.75
CA SER A 19 0.19 -11.61 16.61
C SER A 19 1.50 -11.48 15.81
N GLU A 20 1.63 -12.22 14.71
CA GLU A 20 2.80 -12.14 13.82
C GLU A 20 2.81 -10.81 13.06
N GLN A 21 1.67 -10.42 12.51
CA GLN A 21 1.52 -9.13 11.83
C GLN A 21 1.81 -7.95 12.76
N VAL A 22 1.31 -8.02 14.01
CA VAL A 22 1.61 -7.00 15.02
C VAL A 22 3.12 -6.92 15.30
N ALA A 23 3.80 -8.07 15.47
CA ALA A 23 5.25 -8.09 15.66
C ALA A 23 6.01 -7.54 14.44
N ASN A 24 5.52 -7.80 13.24
CA ASN A 24 6.14 -7.35 12.00
C ASN A 24 5.96 -5.86 11.71
N ILE A 25 5.07 -5.13 12.40
CA ILE A 25 4.98 -3.66 12.33
C ILE A 25 6.34 -3.03 12.62
N ALA A 26 7.09 -3.56 13.59
CA ALA A 26 8.43 -3.07 13.95
C ALA A 26 9.47 -3.23 12.84
N LYS A 27 9.20 -4.04 11.81
CA LYS A 27 10.06 -4.21 10.63
C LYS A 27 9.80 -3.16 9.53
N GLY A 28 8.87 -2.25 9.75
CA GLY A 28 8.60 -1.11 8.88
C GLY A 28 7.74 -1.39 7.64
N GLY A 29 7.57 -2.66 7.26
CA GLY A 29 6.69 -3.11 6.17
C GLY A 29 6.37 -4.59 6.34
N TYR A 30 5.12 -4.99 6.12
CA TYR A 30 4.68 -6.37 6.32
C TYR A 30 3.44 -6.69 5.49
N VAL A 31 3.19 -7.98 5.25
CA VAL A 31 1.99 -8.46 4.55
C VAL A 31 0.78 -8.33 5.48
N LEU A 32 -0.15 -7.43 5.14
CA LEU A 32 -1.40 -7.25 5.87
C LEU A 32 -2.50 -8.19 5.37
N ALA A 33 -2.63 -8.35 4.05
CA ALA A 33 -3.52 -9.33 3.44
C ALA A 33 -2.74 -10.17 2.42
N LYS A 34 -2.85 -11.48 2.55
CA LYS A 34 -2.25 -12.42 1.61
C LYS A 34 -3.12 -12.54 0.37
N GLU A 35 -2.49 -12.88 -0.74
CA GLU A 35 -3.13 -13.27 -1.98
C GLU A 35 -3.95 -14.56 -1.83
N GLU A 36 -5.01 -14.68 -2.60
CA GLU A 36 -5.73 -15.92 -2.82
C GLU A 36 -5.22 -16.55 -4.13
N GLY A 37 -4.72 -17.78 -4.05
CA GLY A 37 -4.11 -18.46 -5.20
C GLY A 37 -2.71 -17.98 -5.56
N GLU A 38 -2.42 -17.83 -6.84
CA GLU A 38 -1.11 -17.37 -7.34
C GLU A 38 -0.97 -15.86 -7.16
N LEU A 39 0.18 -15.42 -6.62
CA LEU A 39 0.48 -14.00 -6.46
C LEU A 39 0.73 -13.35 -7.83
N GLN A 40 -0.14 -12.44 -8.23
CA GLN A 40 -0.08 -11.73 -9.51
C GLN A 40 0.31 -10.27 -9.33
N ALA A 41 -0.17 -9.62 -8.25
CA ALA A 41 0.11 -8.21 -7.98
C ALA A 41 0.28 -7.90 -6.50
N ILE A 42 0.90 -6.75 -6.20
CA ILE A 42 1.10 -6.26 -4.84
C ILE A 42 0.61 -4.82 -4.74
N ILE A 43 -0.24 -4.54 -3.76
CA ILE A 43 -0.63 -3.19 -3.37
C ILE A 43 0.17 -2.80 -2.12
N ILE A 44 0.86 -1.66 -2.18
CA ILE A 44 1.62 -1.09 -1.06
C ILE A 44 0.87 0.14 -0.57
N ALA A 45 0.57 0.20 0.73
CA ALA A 45 -0.14 1.33 1.31
C ALA A 45 0.41 1.69 2.69
N THR A 46 0.21 2.94 3.08
CA THR A 46 0.56 3.44 4.41
C THR A 46 -0.55 4.33 4.96
N GLY A 47 -0.58 4.50 6.28
CA GLY A 47 -1.49 5.44 6.96
C GLY A 47 -2.96 5.22 6.62
N SER A 48 -3.61 6.31 6.25
CA SER A 48 -5.04 6.35 5.91
C SER A 48 -5.42 5.53 4.67
N GLU A 49 -4.52 5.38 3.72
CA GLU A 49 -4.77 4.70 2.45
C GLU A 49 -4.76 3.18 2.55
N VAL A 50 -4.33 2.61 3.69
CA VAL A 50 -4.44 1.17 3.96
C VAL A 50 -5.88 0.67 3.83
N GLY A 51 -6.86 1.48 4.24
CA GLY A 51 -8.29 1.17 4.07
C GLY A 51 -8.68 1.00 2.61
N LEU A 52 -8.23 1.89 1.72
CA LEU A 52 -8.47 1.82 0.27
C LEU A 52 -7.81 0.57 -0.33
N ALA A 53 -6.58 0.27 0.07
CA ALA A 53 -5.86 -0.92 -0.38
C ALA A 53 -6.59 -2.22 0.01
N MET A 54 -7.15 -2.30 1.21
CA MET A 54 -7.92 -3.45 1.67
C MET A 54 -9.24 -3.61 0.93
N GLN A 55 -9.93 -2.52 0.60
CA GLN A 55 -11.14 -2.56 -0.23
C GLN A 55 -10.81 -3.01 -1.67
N ALA A 56 -9.73 -2.49 -2.25
CA ALA A 56 -9.25 -2.92 -3.57
C ALA A 56 -8.88 -4.41 -3.57
N HIS A 57 -8.20 -4.89 -2.53
CA HIS A 57 -7.89 -6.31 -2.34
C HIS A 57 -9.17 -7.17 -2.38
N ALA A 58 -10.21 -6.80 -1.60
CA ALA A 58 -11.45 -7.55 -1.57
C ALA A 58 -12.12 -7.61 -2.96
N THR A 59 -12.14 -6.49 -3.69
CA THR A 59 -12.71 -6.41 -5.05
C THR A 59 -11.93 -7.28 -6.04
N LEU A 60 -10.60 -7.19 -6.04
CA LEU A 60 -9.72 -7.93 -6.94
C LEU A 60 -9.76 -9.43 -6.67
N SER A 61 -9.71 -9.85 -5.39
CA SER A 61 -9.81 -11.26 -4.99
C SER A 61 -11.17 -11.86 -5.40
N ALA A 62 -12.27 -11.12 -5.23
CA ALA A 62 -13.58 -11.56 -5.70
C ALA A 62 -13.65 -11.76 -7.23
N ASN A 63 -12.80 -11.08 -7.98
CA ASN A 63 -12.65 -11.22 -9.43
C ASN A 63 -11.57 -12.26 -9.84
N GLY A 64 -11.00 -12.98 -8.88
CA GLY A 64 -10.02 -14.04 -9.13
C GLY A 64 -8.59 -13.56 -9.35
N VAL A 65 -8.27 -12.29 -9.02
CA VAL A 65 -6.91 -11.75 -9.09
C VAL A 65 -6.18 -12.03 -7.77
N GLY A 66 -5.07 -12.75 -7.84
CA GLY A 66 -4.20 -13.02 -6.69
C GLY A 66 -3.40 -11.78 -6.31
N VAL A 67 -3.93 -10.96 -5.41
CA VAL A 67 -3.30 -9.70 -4.99
C VAL A 67 -2.96 -9.72 -3.51
N ARG A 68 -1.78 -9.19 -3.17
CA ARG A 68 -1.28 -9.04 -1.80
C ARG A 68 -1.35 -7.58 -1.38
N VAL A 69 -1.72 -7.31 -0.13
CA VAL A 69 -1.58 -5.97 0.47
C VAL A 69 -0.41 -5.95 1.43
N VAL A 70 0.49 -5.00 1.22
CA VAL A 70 1.61 -4.69 2.11
C VAL A 70 1.33 -3.37 2.80
N SER A 71 1.23 -3.39 4.13
CA SER A 71 1.22 -2.18 4.95
C SER A 71 2.66 -1.76 5.24
N MET A 72 3.01 -0.52 4.93
CA MET A 72 4.37 0.01 5.05
C MET A 72 4.41 1.25 5.96
N PRO A 73 4.30 1.09 7.28
CA PRO A 73 4.30 2.21 8.22
C PRO A 73 5.63 2.96 8.29
N CYS A 74 6.76 2.34 7.93
CA CYS A 74 8.07 2.98 7.93
C CYS A 74 8.99 2.33 6.89
N ALA A 75 9.03 2.90 5.70
CA ALA A 75 9.80 2.34 4.58
C ALA A 75 11.32 2.38 4.83
N GLU A 76 11.80 3.32 5.62
CA GLU A 76 13.22 3.42 6.01
C GLU A 76 13.66 2.20 6.83
N ILE A 77 12.86 1.79 7.81
CA ILE A 77 13.11 0.58 8.60
C ILE A 77 12.98 -0.68 7.72
N PHE A 78 12.03 -0.68 6.80
CA PHE A 78 11.82 -1.83 5.91
C PHE A 78 13.04 -2.09 5.01
N VAL A 79 13.65 -1.06 4.45
CA VAL A 79 14.83 -1.25 3.56
C VAL A 79 16.07 -1.72 4.32
N GLU A 80 16.14 -1.51 5.65
CA GLU A 80 17.20 -2.00 6.51
C GLU A 80 17.04 -3.48 6.90
N GLN A 81 15.89 -4.10 6.63
CA GLN A 81 15.66 -5.52 6.92
C GLN A 81 16.54 -6.42 6.05
N GLU A 82 16.75 -7.65 6.53
CA GLU A 82 17.42 -8.69 5.77
C GLU A 82 16.77 -8.90 4.39
N ALA A 83 17.60 -9.17 3.37
CA ALA A 83 17.12 -9.33 2.00
C ALA A 83 16.04 -10.40 1.87
N SER A 84 16.18 -11.51 2.61
CA SER A 84 15.19 -12.59 2.65
C SER A 84 13.83 -12.15 3.16
N TYR A 85 13.78 -11.27 4.17
CA TYR A 85 12.52 -10.71 4.66
C TYR A 85 11.89 -9.77 3.64
N ARG A 86 12.70 -8.87 3.07
CA ARG A 86 12.22 -7.93 2.04
C ARG A 86 11.65 -8.66 0.82
N ASP A 87 12.34 -9.73 0.39
CA ASP A 87 11.87 -10.54 -0.74
C ASP A 87 10.63 -11.37 -0.40
N ALA A 88 10.49 -11.83 0.84
CA ALA A 88 9.27 -12.49 1.30
C ALA A 88 8.04 -11.55 1.29
N VAL A 89 8.23 -10.25 1.60
CA VAL A 89 7.17 -9.23 1.59
C VAL A 89 6.91 -8.71 0.17
N LEU A 90 7.97 -8.37 -0.56
CA LEU A 90 7.95 -7.80 -1.92
C LEU A 90 8.81 -8.66 -2.86
N PRO A 91 8.35 -9.86 -3.27
CA PRO A 91 9.10 -10.76 -4.15
C PRO A 91 9.54 -10.06 -5.44
N ALA A 92 10.84 -10.18 -5.78
CA ALA A 92 11.44 -9.47 -6.91
C ALA A 92 10.84 -9.86 -8.28
N ASN A 93 10.31 -11.07 -8.38
CA ASN A 93 9.66 -11.57 -9.60
C ASN A 93 8.25 -10.99 -9.83
N ILE A 94 7.61 -10.40 -8.82
CA ILE A 94 6.31 -9.75 -8.97
C ILE A 94 6.53 -8.27 -9.26
N ARG A 95 6.34 -7.89 -10.52
CA ARG A 95 6.57 -6.53 -11.04
C ARG A 95 5.28 -5.71 -11.09
N ALA A 96 4.11 -6.35 -11.13
CA ALA A 96 2.81 -5.70 -11.02
C ALA A 96 2.63 -5.16 -9.59
N ARG A 97 3.11 -3.94 -9.34
CA ARG A 97 3.06 -3.28 -8.04
C ARG A 97 2.36 -1.94 -8.14
N VAL A 98 1.45 -1.69 -7.22
CA VAL A 98 0.75 -0.42 -7.09
C VAL A 98 0.99 0.13 -5.69
N ALA A 99 1.46 1.36 -5.57
CA ALA A 99 1.50 2.06 -4.29
C ALA A 99 0.38 3.09 -4.20
N VAL A 100 -0.17 3.29 -3.00
CA VAL A 100 -1.19 4.31 -2.75
C VAL A 100 -0.87 5.08 -1.46
N GLU A 101 -0.73 6.40 -1.59
CA GLU A 101 -0.53 7.34 -0.49
C GLU A 101 -0.93 8.74 -0.92
N ALA A 102 -1.59 9.50 -0.03
CA ALA A 102 -1.88 10.92 -0.20
C ALA A 102 -0.61 11.79 -0.01
N ALA A 103 0.45 11.45 -0.75
CA ALA A 103 1.75 12.11 -0.78
C ALA A 103 2.28 12.13 -2.20
N HIS A 104 3.43 12.81 -2.42
CA HIS A 104 4.04 12.90 -3.75
C HIS A 104 4.47 11.52 -4.26
N VAL A 105 4.12 11.23 -5.50
CA VAL A 105 4.29 9.90 -6.13
C VAL A 105 5.74 9.42 -6.19
N ASP A 106 6.72 10.32 -6.30
CA ASP A 106 8.13 9.99 -6.55
C ASP A 106 8.75 9.10 -5.48
N TYR A 107 8.29 9.22 -4.24
CA TYR A 107 8.81 8.43 -3.14
C TYR A 107 8.65 6.91 -3.36
N TRP A 108 7.55 6.49 -4.00
CA TRP A 108 7.17 5.11 -4.13
C TRP A 108 7.80 4.37 -5.30
N TYR A 109 8.39 5.07 -6.29
CA TYR A 109 8.99 4.43 -7.46
C TYR A 109 10.12 3.45 -7.10
N LYS A 110 10.83 3.65 -5.99
CA LYS A 110 11.85 2.72 -5.49
C LYS A 110 11.29 1.34 -5.08
N PHE A 111 9.98 1.24 -4.80
CA PHE A 111 9.30 0.00 -4.43
C PHE A 111 8.47 -0.60 -5.56
N VAL A 112 7.84 0.23 -6.37
CA VAL A 112 7.01 -0.25 -7.48
C VAL A 112 7.82 -0.48 -8.75
N GLY A 113 8.95 0.20 -8.92
CA GLY A 113 9.79 0.11 -10.11
C GLY A 113 9.17 0.83 -11.31
N LEU A 114 9.79 0.63 -12.50
CA LEU A 114 9.37 1.31 -13.74
C LEU A 114 8.07 0.74 -14.32
N ASP A 115 7.73 -0.50 -14.01
CA ASP A 115 6.52 -1.15 -14.52
C ASP A 115 5.32 -0.91 -13.60
N GLY A 116 5.57 -0.54 -12.33
CA GLY A 116 4.51 -0.32 -11.35
C GLY A 116 3.85 1.05 -11.49
N LYS A 117 2.78 1.24 -10.70
CA LYS A 117 2.00 2.48 -10.68
C LYS A 117 1.92 3.05 -9.27
N VAL A 118 1.76 4.37 -9.19
CA VAL A 118 1.58 5.07 -7.92
C VAL A 118 0.30 5.90 -8.01
N ILE A 119 -0.62 5.68 -7.08
CA ILE A 119 -1.80 6.49 -6.85
C ILE A 119 -1.46 7.48 -5.74
N GLY A 120 -1.33 8.74 -6.07
CA GLY A 120 -0.86 9.78 -5.15
C GLY A 120 -0.94 11.17 -5.76
N MET A 121 -0.21 12.11 -5.16
CA MET A 121 -0.24 13.53 -5.51
C MET A 121 0.88 13.89 -6.49
N THR A 122 0.58 14.73 -7.47
CA THR A 122 1.56 15.36 -8.37
C THR A 122 1.50 16.90 -8.31
N THR A 123 0.59 17.44 -7.51
CA THR A 123 0.36 18.87 -7.32
C THR A 123 0.38 19.19 -5.82
N TYR A 124 0.24 20.47 -5.49
CA TYR A 124 0.03 20.88 -4.10
C TYR A 124 -1.31 20.35 -3.58
N GLY A 125 -1.36 20.10 -2.26
CA GLY A 125 -2.60 19.75 -1.57
C GLY A 125 -3.56 20.94 -1.45
N GLU A 126 -4.81 20.61 -1.17
CA GLU A 126 -5.89 21.54 -0.98
C GLU A 126 -6.44 21.42 0.46
N SER A 127 -7.33 22.33 0.85
CA SER A 127 -7.98 22.31 2.15
C SER A 127 -9.49 22.10 1.99
N ALA A 128 -9.93 20.89 2.20
CA ALA A 128 -11.34 20.47 2.15
C ALA A 128 -11.55 19.20 3.01
N PRO A 129 -12.76 18.67 3.17
CA PRO A 129 -13.00 17.37 3.75
C PRO A 129 -12.21 16.27 3.01
N ALA A 130 -11.65 15.30 3.75
CA ALA A 130 -10.76 14.28 3.19
C ALA A 130 -11.40 13.49 2.05
N GLU A 131 -12.68 13.16 2.16
CA GLU A 131 -13.43 12.41 1.13
C GLU A 131 -13.51 13.16 -0.19
N GLU A 132 -13.72 14.49 -0.15
CA GLU A 132 -13.75 15.34 -1.33
C GLU A 132 -12.37 15.41 -1.99
N LEU A 133 -11.31 15.58 -1.17
CA LEU A 133 -9.94 15.64 -1.67
C LEU A 133 -9.48 14.32 -2.27
N TYR A 134 -9.86 13.19 -1.69
CA TYR A 134 -9.52 11.88 -2.25
C TYR A 134 -10.17 11.67 -3.61
N GLN A 135 -11.41 12.11 -3.81
CA GLN A 135 -12.07 12.07 -5.11
C GLN A 135 -11.40 13.02 -6.11
N GLU A 136 -11.12 14.26 -5.72
CA GLU A 136 -10.48 15.27 -6.57
C GLU A 136 -9.08 14.81 -7.06
N PHE A 137 -8.29 14.23 -6.17
CA PHE A 137 -6.95 13.73 -6.50
C PHE A 137 -6.93 12.31 -7.06
N GLY A 138 -8.08 11.66 -7.22
CA GLY A 138 -8.17 10.29 -7.74
C GLY A 138 -7.54 9.23 -6.82
N ILE A 139 -7.44 9.50 -5.52
CA ILE A 139 -6.92 8.55 -4.52
C ILE A 139 -8.09 7.70 -4.03
N THR A 140 -8.54 6.78 -4.85
CA THR A 140 -9.75 5.98 -4.60
C THR A 140 -9.50 4.48 -4.71
N THR A 141 -10.40 3.69 -4.16
CA THR A 141 -10.38 2.23 -4.30
C THR A 141 -10.42 1.81 -5.76
N GLU A 142 -11.26 2.46 -6.55
CA GLU A 142 -11.43 2.20 -7.99
C GLU A 142 -10.13 2.46 -8.75
N ALA A 143 -9.45 3.58 -8.47
CA ALA A 143 -8.17 3.89 -9.09
C ALA A 143 -7.10 2.83 -8.78
N VAL A 144 -7.08 2.28 -7.56
CA VAL A 144 -6.18 1.19 -7.19
C VAL A 144 -6.53 -0.10 -7.94
N VAL A 145 -7.83 -0.45 -8.02
CA VAL A 145 -8.31 -1.63 -8.78
C VAL A 145 -7.94 -1.52 -10.26
N ASP A 146 -8.19 -0.37 -10.88
CA ASP A 146 -7.88 -0.13 -12.30
C ASP A 146 -6.38 -0.16 -12.55
N ALA A 147 -5.58 0.39 -11.63
CA ALA A 147 -4.12 0.34 -11.71
C ALA A 147 -3.63 -1.12 -11.70
N VAL A 148 -4.12 -1.96 -10.78
CA VAL A 148 -3.76 -3.39 -10.72
C VAL A 148 -4.20 -4.10 -12.00
N ASN A 149 -5.46 -3.97 -12.41
CA ASN A 149 -6.00 -4.64 -13.61
C ASN A 149 -5.24 -4.29 -14.89
N SER A 150 -4.58 -3.14 -14.93
CA SER A 150 -3.78 -2.74 -16.09
C SER A 150 -2.36 -3.33 -16.11
N LEU A 151 -1.97 -4.05 -15.05
CA LEU A 151 -0.64 -4.63 -14.87
C LEU A 151 -0.63 -6.17 -14.92
N VAL A 152 -1.81 -6.81 -14.80
CA VAL A 152 -2.00 -8.28 -14.77
C VAL A 152 -2.70 -8.81 -16.00
#